data_fe29b1ecfcae995cf1040facdfc5a052
#
_entry.id   fe29b1ecfcae995cf1040facdfc5a052
#
_cell.length_a   1.000
_cell.length_b   1.000
_cell.length_c   1.000
_cell.angle_alpha   90.00
_cell.angle_beta   90.00
_cell.angle_gamma   90.00
#
_symmetry.space_group_name_H-M   'P 1'
#
loop_
_entity.id
_entity.type
_entity.pdbx_description
1 polymer ?
#
loop_
_entity_poly.entity_id
_entity_poly.type
_entity_poly.pdbx_seq_one_letter_code
_entity_poly.pdbx_strand_id
1 'polypeptide(L)'
;MVGHVDHGKTTLTQALSGTWTDTHSEERKRGISIKLGYADTAFYKNKEGEYYPRGKNPDGGEDSEDDLLRVISFVDAPGHETLMAVMISGAAIMDGALLLVAANESCPQAQTREHLAALQIAGIENIVVVQNKVDIVSKERAIESYQEILSFIEGTIAEGSPIVPVSAHHDVNLDILIQAIEDTIPSPSLDSDDKGLMYVARSFDVNRPGSRPNKLKGGIIGGSIVEGSFSVGDSILIAPGRRISEGNKTRWEPLK
;
A
#
# COMPACT_ATOMS: atom_id res chain seq x y z
N MET A 1 -2.63 1.77 1.27
CA MET A 1 -3.50 2.96 1.32
C MET A 1 -4.96 2.53 1.30
N VAL A 2 -5.77 2.96 2.27
CA VAL A 2 -7.18 2.59 2.44
C VAL A 2 -8.02 3.85 2.69
N GLY A 3 -9.34 3.79 2.51
CA GLY A 3 -10.26 4.91 2.69
C GLY A 3 -11.33 4.95 1.61
N HIS A 4 -12.30 5.84 1.76
CA HIS A 4 -13.45 5.95 0.86
C HIS A 4 -13.04 6.27 -0.59
N VAL A 5 -13.95 6.05 -1.56
CA VAL A 5 -13.79 6.50 -2.94
C VAL A 5 -13.58 8.02 -2.93
N ASP A 6 -12.77 8.52 -3.86
CA ASP A 6 -12.44 9.94 -4.02
C ASP A 6 -11.73 10.62 -2.83
N HIS A 7 -11.32 9.90 -1.77
CA HIS A 7 -10.50 10.48 -0.70
C HIS A 7 -9.04 10.76 -1.11
N GLY A 8 -8.64 10.40 -2.36
CA GLY A 8 -7.35 10.76 -2.95
C GLY A 8 -6.23 9.75 -2.69
N LYS A 9 -6.56 8.46 -2.51
CA LYS A 9 -5.58 7.39 -2.31
C LYS A 9 -4.56 7.31 -3.45
N THR A 10 -5.03 7.18 -4.69
CA THR A 10 -4.18 7.11 -5.88
C THR A 10 -3.37 8.40 -6.10
N THR A 11 -3.97 9.57 -5.81
CA THR A 11 -3.28 10.86 -5.88
C THR A 11 -2.14 10.94 -4.84
N LEU A 12 -2.39 10.49 -3.61
CA LEU A 12 -1.36 10.45 -2.58
C LEU A 12 -0.26 9.43 -2.92
N THR A 13 -0.64 8.27 -3.45
CA THR A 13 0.34 7.28 -3.95
C THR A 13 1.25 7.90 -5.00
N GLN A 14 0.68 8.62 -5.97
CA GLN A 14 1.46 9.36 -6.98
C GLN A 14 2.34 10.44 -6.35
N ALA A 15 1.82 11.21 -5.42
CA ALA A 15 2.58 12.27 -4.75
C ALA A 15 3.81 11.74 -4.01
N LEU A 16 3.70 10.56 -3.39
CA LEU A 16 4.78 9.91 -2.63
C LEU A 16 5.71 9.05 -3.48
N SER A 17 5.26 8.50 -4.62
CA SER A 17 6.05 7.54 -5.42
C SER A 17 6.38 8.01 -6.83
N GLY A 18 5.74 9.09 -7.30
CA GLY A 18 5.81 9.50 -8.70
C GLY A 18 5.03 8.58 -9.66
N THR A 19 4.42 7.51 -9.17
CA THR A 19 3.75 6.48 -9.99
C THR A 19 2.23 6.57 -9.86
N TRP A 20 1.55 6.67 -11.01
CA TRP A 20 0.10 6.56 -11.07
C TRP A 20 -0.33 5.09 -11.12
N THR A 21 -1.08 4.63 -10.12
CA THR A 21 -1.43 3.20 -9.96
C THR A 21 -2.63 2.76 -10.78
N ASP A 22 -3.55 3.66 -11.16
CA ASP A 22 -4.72 3.36 -12.00
C ASP A 22 -4.32 3.25 -13.48
N THR A 23 -3.82 2.10 -13.89
CA THR A 23 -3.32 1.87 -15.25
C THR A 23 -4.33 1.18 -16.17
N HIS A 24 -5.38 0.59 -15.61
CA HIS A 24 -6.38 -0.17 -16.37
C HIS A 24 -7.33 0.76 -17.16
N SER A 25 -7.67 0.39 -18.39
CA SER A 25 -8.57 1.18 -19.24
C SER A 25 -9.98 1.38 -18.63
N GLU A 26 -10.46 0.41 -17.86
CA GLU A 26 -11.73 0.46 -17.14
C GLU A 26 -11.66 1.41 -15.92
N GLU A 27 -10.55 1.40 -15.19
CA GLU A 27 -10.27 2.29 -14.07
C GLU A 27 -10.27 3.75 -14.52
N ARG A 28 -9.56 4.04 -15.64
CA ARG A 28 -9.53 5.38 -16.24
C ARG A 28 -10.88 5.87 -16.74
N LYS A 29 -11.72 4.96 -17.27
CA LYS A 29 -13.05 5.32 -17.78
C LYS A 29 -14.04 5.59 -16.65
N ARG A 30 -13.93 4.88 -15.53
CA ARG A 30 -14.86 4.98 -14.41
C ARG A 30 -14.37 5.89 -13.29
N GLY A 31 -13.08 6.29 -13.30
CA GLY A 31 -12.48 7.09 -12.25
C GLY A 31 -12.36 6.38 -10.90
N ILE A 32 -12.34 5.03 -10.90
CA ILE A 32 -12.24 4.21 -9.68
C ILE A 32 -11.20 3.12 -9.85
N SER A 33 -10.41 2.85 -8.80
CA SER A 33 -9.49 1.71 -8.76
C SER A 33 -10.26 0.40 -8.60
N ILE A 34 -9.96 -0.59 -9.45
CA ILE A 34 -10.62 -1.90 -9.47
C ILE A 34 -9.69 -3.00 -8.93
N LYS A 35 -8.39 -2.85 -9.11
CA LYS A 35 -7.37 -3.80 -8.66
C LYS A 35 -6.45 -3.13 -7.66
N LEU A 36 -5.71 -3.92 -6.88
CA LEU A 36 -4.61 -3.39 -6.09
C LEU A 36 -3.57 -2.76 -7.01
N GLY A 37 -3.33 -1.47 -6.81
CA GLY A 37 -2.22 -0.75 -7.42
C GLY A 37 -0.96 -0.94 -6.58
N TYR A 38 0.21 -0.99 -7.22
CA TYR A 38 1.50 -1.11 -6.54
C TYR A 38 2.42 0.01 -7.01
N ALA A 39 3.08 0.65 -6.06
CA ALA A 39 4.04 1.70 -6.35
C ALA A 39 5.16 1.67 -5.32
N ASP A 40 6.40 1.61 -5.79
CA ASP A 40 7.57 1.61 -4.94
C ASP A 40 8.20 3.00 -4.90
N THR A 41 8.71 3.38 -3.74
CA THR A 41 9.46 4.62 -3.55
C THR A 41 10.53 4.44 -2.49
N ALA A 42 11.44 5.39 -2.42
CA ALA A 42 12.39 5.50 -1.32
C ALA A 42 12.12 6.81 -0.55
N PHE A 43 12.25 6.75 0.75
CA PHE A 43 12.20 7.92 1.61
C PHE A 43 13.59 8.32 2.06
N TYR A 44 13.80 9.61 2.13
CA TYR A 44 15.06 10.25 2.45
C TYR A 44 14.87 11.28 3.56
N LYS A 45 15.97 11.59 4.24
CA LYS A 45 16.04 12.69 5.22
C LYS A 45 17.35 13.43 5.02
N ASN A 46 17.26 14.71 4.61
CA ASN A 46 18.46 15.53 4.42
C ASN A 46 19.13 15.93 5.75
N LYS A 47 20.26 16.61 5.64
CA LYS A 47 21.06 17.04 6.81
C LYS A 47 20.36 18.12 7.64
N GLU A 48 19.43 18.86 7.05
CA GLU A 48 18.57 19.82 7.73
C GLU A 48 17.43 19.14 8.49
N GLY A 49 17.23 17.83 8.30
CA GLY A 49 16.22 17.03 8.98
C GLY A 49 14.89 16.97 8.24
N GLU A 50 14.82 17.42 6.99
CA GLU A 50 13.61 17.40 6.17
C GLU A 50 13.43 16.04 5.51
N TYR A 51 12.21 15.52 5.55
CA TYR A 51 11.84 14.25 4.93
C TYR A 51 11.30 14.49 3.53
N TYR A 52 11.71 13.65 2.58
CA TYR A 52 11.22 13.75 1.20
C TYR A 52 11.17 12.39 0.50
N PRO A 53 10.26 12.20 -0.47
CA PRO A 53 10.24 10.99 -1.29
C PRO A 53 11.21 11.12 -2.46
N ARG A 54 11.54 10.00 -3.07
CA ARG A 54 12.41 9.93 -4.26
C ARG A 54 12.07 10.99 -5.31
N GLY A 55 13.07 11.71 -5.78
CA GLY A 55 12.96 12.73 -6.83
C GLY A 55 12.36 14.06 -6.37
N LYS A 56 12.14 14.26 -5.08
CA LYS A 56 11.63 15.52 -4.51
C LYS A 56 12.59 16.10 -3.45
N ASN A 57 13.90 15.99 -3.70
CA ASN A 57 14.90 16.58 -2.82
C ASN A 57 14.67 18.09 -2.69
N PRO A 58 14.41 18.63 -1.47
CA PRO A 58 14.12 20.05 -1.25
C PRO A 58 15.29 20.95 -1.66
N ASP A 59 16.53 20.45 -1.62
CA ASP A 59 17.73 21.17 -2.04
C ASP A 59 17.89 21.25 -3.57
N GLY A 60 16.99 20.61 -4.34
CA GLY A 60 17.00 20.59 -5.80
C GLY A 60 18.14 19.77 -6.43
N GLY A 61 18.87 18.99 -5.62
CA GLY A 61 19.91 18.05 -6.04
C GLY A 61 19.38 16.66 -6.38
N GLU A 62 20.30 15.75 -6.74
CA GLU A 62 19.99 14.33 -6.83
C GLU A 62 19.81 13.72 -5.43
N ASP A 63 19.02 12.64 -5.35
CA ASP A 63 18.83 11.90 -4.10
C ASP A 63 20.17 11.27 -3.68
N SER A 64 20.56 11.46 -2.42
CA SER A 64 21.81 10.91 -1.88
C SER A 64 21.56 9.56 -1.21
N GLU A 65 22.44 8.58 -1.45
CA GLU A 65 22.38 7.29 -0.74
C GLU A 65 22.60 7.47 0.77
N ASP A 66 23.36 8.49 1.18
CA ASP A 66 23.63 8.78 2.61
C ASP A 66 22.38 9.31 3.34
N ASP A 67 21.42 9.86 2.61
CA ASP A 67 20.15 10.40 3.13
C ASP A 67 19.01 9.37 3.09
N LEU A 68 19.25 8.19 2.48
CA LEU A 68 18.24 7.14 2.32
C LEU A 68 17.83 6.55 3.67
N LEU A 69 16.54 6.62 3.99
CA LEU A 69 15.96 5.98 5.17
C LEU A 69 15.58 4.53 4.86
N ARG A 70 14.66 4.34 3.93
CA ARG A 70 14.21 3.01 3.48
C ARG A 70 13.46 3.06 2.16
N VAL A 71 13.28 1.89 1.56
CA VAL A 71 12.40 1.68 0.40
C VAL A 71 11.05 1.15 0.88
N ILE A 72 9.97 1.71 0.36
CA ILE A 72 8.59 1.37 0.71
C ILE A 72 7.82 0.98 -0.54
N SER A 73 7.01 -0.06 -0.43
CA SER A 73 6.01 -0.44 -1.43
C SER A 73 4.63 -0.03 -0.96
N PHE A 74 3.97 0.85 -1.69
CA PHE A 74 2.58 1.19 -1.47
C PHE A 74 1.65 0.23 -2.19
N VAL A 75 0.65 -0.24 -1.47
CA VAL A 75 -0.49 -0.96 -2.02
C VAL A 75 -1.69 -0.03 -1.99
N ASP A 76 -2.11 0.42 -3.17
CA ASP A 76 -3.28 1.28 -3.34
C ASP A 76 -4.53 0.42 -3.44
N ALA A 77 -5.34 0.44 -2.38
CA ALA A 77 -6.53 -0.39 -2.29
C ALA A 77 -7.74 0.29 -2.95
N PRO A 78 -8.56 -0.48 -3.70
CA PRO A 78 -9.79 0.06 -4.24
C PRO A 78 -10.74 0.52 -3.14
N GLY A 79 -11.35 1.68 -3.34
CA GLY A 79 -12.26 2.29 -2.35
C GLY A 79 -13.70 1.77 -2.38
N HIS A 80 -14.07 0.91 -3.36
CA HIS A 80 -15.43 0.46 -3.54
C HIS A 80 -15.73 -0.82 -2.74
N GLU A 81 -16.90 -0.89 -2.09
CA GLU A 81 -17.32 -2.01 -1.21
C GLU A 81 -17.20 -3.41 -1.84
N THR A 82 -17.52 -3.53 -3.15
CA THR A 82 -17.45 -4.82 -3.86
C THR A 82 -16.02 -5.37 -4.00
N LEU A 83 -15.01 -4.58 -3.63
CA LEU A 83 -13.59 -4.92 -3.77
C LEU A 83 -12.91 -5.20 -2.42
N MET A 84 -13.68 -5.27 -1.33
CA MET A 84 -13.18 -5.57 0.02
C MET A 84 -12.38 -6.87 0.11
N ALA A 85 -12.81 -7.92 -0.60
CA ALA A 85 -12.08 -9.20 -0.62
C ALA A 85 -10.67 -9.04 -1.21
N VAL A 86 -10.50 -8.15 -2.20
CA VAL A 86 -9.20 -7.84 -2.78
C VAL A 86 -8.33 -7.09 -1.79
N MET A 87 -8.91 -6.16 -1.03
CA MET A 87 -8.21 -5.41 0.01
C MET A 87 -7.76 -6.33 1.16
N ILE A 88 -8.64 -7.20 1.67
CA ILE A 88 -8.31 -8.16 2.74
C ILE A 88 -7.21 -9.13 2.30
N SER A 89 -7.23 -9.61 1.05
CA SER A 89 -6.17 -10.49 0.55
C SER A 89 -4.81 -9.80 0.46
N GLY A 90 -4.80 -8.48 0.21
CA GLY A 90 -3.59 -7.66 0.23
C GLY A 90 -3.10 -7.32 1.63
N ALA A 91 -4.00 -7.24 2.61
CA ALA A 91 -3.66 -6.84 3.98
C ALA A 91 -2.66 -7.81 4.66
N ALA A 92 -2.68 -9.09 4.28
CA ALA A 92 -1.77 -10.11 4.84
C ALA A 92 -0.27 -9.87 4.54
N ILE A 93 0.04 -8.93 3.64
CA ILE A 93 1.43 -8.60 3.25
C ILE A 93 1.82 -7.17 3.63
N MET A 94 1.03 -6.50 4.48
CA MET A 94 1.23 -5.10 4.84
C MET A 94 1.75 -4.96 6.27
N ASP A 95 2.75 -4.11 6.46
CA ASP A 95 3.34 -3.80 7.77
C ASP A 95 2.59 -2.66 8.47
N GLY A 96 1.82 -1.88 7.73
CA GLY A 96 1.03 -0.77 8.25
C GLY A 96 0.04 -0.22 7.23
N ALA A 97 -0.77 0.75 7.64
CA ALA A 97 -1.80 1.34 6.80
C ALA A 97 -1.85 2.86 6.88
N LEU A 98 -2.10 3.50 5.73
CA LEU A 98 -2.51 4.90 5.67
C LEU A 98 -4.03 4.93 5.46
N LEU A 99 -4.77 5.44 6.46
CA LEU A 99 -6.23 5.61 6.40
C LEU A 99 -6.56 7.04 5.96
N LEU A 100 -7.03 7.19 4.71
CA LEU A 100 -7.33 8.51 4.14
C LEU A 100 -8.75 8.93 4.42
N VAL A 101 -8.90 10.18 4.87
CA VAL A 101 -10.17 10.88 5.06
C VAL A 101 -10.09 12.23 4.35
N ALA A 102 -11.06 12.53 3.48
CA ALA A 102 -11.10 13.83 2.81
C ALA A 102 -11.74 14.89 3.71
N ALA A 103 -11.06 16.03 3.92
CA ALA A 103 -11.50 17.09 4.83
C ALA A 103 -12.82 17.78 4.41
N ASN A 104 -13.17 17.71 3.11
CA ASN A 104 -14.39 18.29 2.58
C ASN A 104 -15.65 17.43 2.80
N GLU A 105 -15.48 16.20 3.28
CA GLU A 105 -16.56 15.26 3.54
C GLU A 105 -16.69 14.99 5.04
N SER A 106 -17.89 14.57 5.49
CA SER A 106 -18.09 14.15 6.89
C SER A 106 -17.37 12.83 7.17
N CYS A 107 -16.79 12.69 8.34
CA CYS A 107 -16.13 11.47 8.79
C CYS A 107 -16.97 10.78 9.88
N PRO A 108 -17.13 9.44 9.78
CA PRO A 108 -16.66 8.54 8.73
C PRO A 108 -17.65 8.36 7.57
N GLN A 109 -17.13 8.16 6.38
CA GLN A 109 -17.90 7.62 5.26
C GLN A 109 -18.05 6.08 5.38
N ALA A 110 -18.99 5.49 4.61
CA ALA A 110 -19.30 4.06 4.72
C ALA A 110 -18.05 3.17 4.53
N GLN A 111 -17.32 3.33 3.42
CA GLN A 111 -16.14 2.52 3.17
C GLN A 111 -14.95 2.84 4.12
N THR A 112 -14.90 4.04 4.71
CA THR A 112 -13.90 4.34 5.74
C THR A 112 -14.07 3.44 6.96
N ARG A 113 -15.34 3.21 7.39
CA ARG A 113 -15.66 2.27 8.48
C ARG A 113 -15.30 0.82 8.12
N GLU A 114 -15.66 0.40 6.92
CA GLU A 114 -15.42 -0.95 6.44
C GLU A 114 -13.92 -1.23 6.33
N HIS A 115 -13.14 -0.29 5.81
CA HIS A 115 -11.69 -0.43 5.69
C HIS A 115 -11.02 -0.49 7.05
N LEU A 116 -11.43 0.33 8.03
CA LEU A 116 -10.90 0.26 9.38
C LEU A 116 -11.22 -1.09 10.05
N ALA A 117 -12.45 -1.59 9.88
CA ALA A 117 -12.83 -2.92 10.36
C ALA A 117 -12.01 -4.04 9.70
N ALA A 118 -11.72 -3.92 8.41
CA ALA A 118 -10.90 -4.89 7.70
C ALA A 118 -9.43 -4.86 8.14
N LEU A 119 -8.85 -3.69 8.44
CA LEU A 119 -7.52 -3.57 9.04
C LEU A 119 -7.49 -4.25 10.42
N GLN A 120 -8.54 -4.09 11.22
CA GLN A 120 -8.68 -4.75 12.51
C GLN A 120 -8.72 -6.28 12.38
N ILE A 121 -9.50 -6.79 11.42
CA ILE A 121 -9.56 -8.25 11.14
C ILE A 121 -8.21 -8.78 10.66
N ALA A 122 -7.49 -8.00 9.87
CA ALA A 122 -6.18 -8.35 9.35
C ALA A 122 -5.04 -8.21 10.38
N GLY A 123 -5.31 -7.61 11.54
CA GLY A 123 -4.30 -7.40 12.60
C GLY A 123 -3.28 -6.30 12.27
N ILE A 124 -3.64 -5.33 11.44
CA ILE A 124 -2.77 -4.19 11.09
C ILE A 124 -2.94 -3.10 12.14
N GLU A 125 -1.99 -2.98 13.06
CA GLU A 125 -2.03 -2.05 14.19
C GLU A 125 -1.30 -0.73 13.92
N ASN A 126 -0.32 -0.72 13.02
CA ASN A 126 0.46 0.46 12.67
C ASN A 126 -0.31 1.31 11.66
N ILE A 127 -1.04 2.30 12.14
CA ILE A 127 -1.93 3.13 11.30
C ILE A 127 -1.52 4.59 11.39
N VAL A 128 -1.43 5.27 10.24
CA VAL A 128 -1.36 6.73 10.13
C VAL A 128 -2.64 7.21 9.45
N VAL A 129 -3.33 8.15 10.08
CA VAL A 129 -4.54 8.75 9.51
C VAL A 129 -4.14 9.98 8.70
N VAL A 130 -4.61 10.05 7.46
CA VAL A 130 -4.29 11.14 6.54
C VAL A 130 -5.55 11.95 6.29
N GLN A 131 -5.59 13.19 6.82
CA GLN A 131 -6.63 14.16 6.50
C GLN A 131 -6.26 14.87 5.20
N ASN A 132 -6.78 14.36 4.08
CA ASN A 132 -6.44 14.87 2.75
C ASN A 132 -7.38 15.98 2.28
N LYS A 133 -6.99 16.68 1.21
CA LYS A 133 -7.76 17.77 0.56
C LYS A 133 -7.96 18.99 1.46
N VAL A 134 -7.00 19.30 2.32
CA VAL A 134 -7.10 20.49 3.19
C VAL A 134 -7.02 21.80 2.41
N ASP A 135 -6.55 21.78 1.17
CA ASP A 135 -6.45 22.90 0.25
C ASP A 135 -7.78 23.43 -0.27
N ILE A 136 -8.83 22.59 -0.29
CA ILE A 136 -10.15 22.95 -0.84
C ILE A 136 -11.19 23.30 0.23
N VAL A 137 -10.80 23.34 1.50
CA VAL A 137 -11.69 23.65 2.63
C VAL A 137 -11.20 24.86 3.42
N SER A 138 -12.11 25.51 4.17
CA SER A 138 -11.71 26.55 5.12
C SER A 138 -10.97 25.96 6.32
N LYS A 139 -10.22 26.80 7.03
CA LYS A 139 -9.53 26.39 8.26
C LYS A 139 -10.50 25.80 9.30
N GLU A 140 -11.68 26.41 9.44
CA GLU A 140 -12.72 25.98 10.37
C GLU A 140 -13.21 24.57 10.01
N ARG A 141 -13.46 24.31 8.71
CA ARG A 141 -13.87 22.98 8.25
C ARG A 141 -12.76 21.94 8.43
N ALA A 142 -11.51 22.31 8.20
CA ALA A 142 -10.38 21.42 8.44
C ALA A 142 -10.29 21.01 9.93
N ILE A 143 -10.48 21.96 10.85
CA ILE A 143 -10.51 21.68 12.30
C ILE A 143 -11.71 20.80 12.68
N GLU A 144 -12.90 21.08 12.15
CA GLU A 144 -14.10 20.25 12.36
C GLU A 144 -13.88 18.81 11.87
N SER A 145 -13.37 18.65 10.65
CA SER A 145 -13.02 17.34 10.09
C SER A 145 -12.00 16.58 10.95
N TYR A 146 -11.01 17.28 11.49
CA TYR A 146 -10.05 16.70 12.43
C TYR A 146 -10.74 16.15 13.69
N GLN A 147 -11.71 16.87 14.25
CA GLN A 147 -12.48 16.42 15.42
C GLN A 147 -13.39 15.23 15.08
N GLU A 148 -14.00 15.24 13.87
CA GLU A 148 -14.77 14.09 13.37
C GLU A 148 -13.89 12.84 13.27
N ILE A 149 -12.65 12.97 12.75
CA ILE A 149 -11.69 11.88 12.65
C ILE A 149 -11.32 11.36 14.05
N LEU A 150 -10.98 12.24 14.99
CA LEU A 150 -10.67 11.86 16.38
C LEU A 150 -11.80 11.06 17.01
N SER A 151 -13.05 11.53 16.89
CA SER A 151 -14.22 10.83 17.42
C SER A 151 -14.47 9.49 16.73
N PHE A 152 -14.12 9.37 15.45
CA PHE A 152 -14.28 8.13 14.69
C PHE A 152 -13.28 7.05 15.09
N ILE A 153 -12.02 7.43 15.35
CA ILE A 153 -10.97 6.45 15.70
C ILE A 153 -10.97 6.06 17.17
N GLU A 154 -11.65 6.82 18.04
CA GLU A 154 -11.79 6.52 19.46
C GLU A 154 -12.42 5.13 19.66
N GLY A 155 -11.84 4.30 20.53
CA GLY A 155 -12.25 2.92 20.78
C GLY A 155 -11.96 1.93 19.63
N THR A 156 -11.19 2.33 18.61
CA THR A 156 -10.78 1.46 17.48
C THR A 156 -9.30 1.14 17.55
N ILE A 157 -8.81 0.26 16.65
CA ILE A 157 -7.37 -0.02 16.50
C ILE A 157 -6.54 1.19 16.04
N ALA A 158 -7.20 2.24 15.53
CA ALA A 158 -6.55 3.48 15.12
C ALA A 158 -6.55 4.54 16.23
N GLU A 159 -7.02 4.22 17.44
CA GLU A 159 -6.96 5.16 18.57
C GLU A 159 -5.50 5.52 18.88
N GLY A 160 -5.25 6.83 19.02
CA GLY A 160 -3.90 7.34 19.26
C GLY A 160 -3.00 7.41 18.03
N SER A 161 -3.46 6.96 16.85
CA SER A 161 -2.71 7.12 15.60
C SER A 161 -2.51 8.58 15.25
N PRO A 162 -1.35 8.96 14.69
CA PRO A 162 -1.13 10.33 14.22
C PRO A 162 -2.10 10.68 13.09
N ILE A 163 -2.66 11.89 13.14
CA ILE A 163 -3.52 12.45 12.09
C ILE A 163 -2.74 13.56 11.40
N VAL A 164 -2.41 13.38 10.13
CA VAL A 164 -1.60 14.32 9.36
C VAL A 164 -2.47 15.00 8.31
N PRO A 165 -2.66 16.34 8.40
CA PRO A 165 -3.35 17.11 7.37
C PRO A 165 -2.45 17.29 6.15
N VAL A 166 -2.94 16.91 4.95
CA VAL A 166 -2.16 17.00 3.70
C VAL A 166 -3.00 17.56 2.55
N SER A 167 -2.31 18.09 1.55
CA SER A 167 -2.85 18.22 0.20
C SER A 167 -1.99 17.38 -0.74
N ALA A 168 -2.48 16.19 -1.09
CA ALA A 168 -1.77 15.30 -2.01
C ALA A 168 -1.64 15.89 -3.42
N HIS A 169 -2.55 16.79 -3.81
CA HIS A 169 -2.52 17.46 -5.12
C HIS A 169 -1.45 18.54 -5.21
N HIS A 170 -1.16 19.19 -4.10
CA HIS A 170 -0.21 20.31 -4.02
C HIS A 170 1.06 19.95 -3.25
N ASP A 171 1.28 18.70 -2.94
CA ASP A 171 2.44 18.19 -2.18
C ASP A 171 2.63 18.86 -0.79
N VAL A 172 1.54 19.33 -0.17
CA VAL A 172 1.62 20.02 1.13
C VAL A 172 1.69 19.00 2.27
N ASN A 173 2.62 19.20 3.19
CA ASN A 173 2.87 18.38 4.40
C ASN A 173 3.24 16.91 4.09
N LEU A 174 3.81 16.63 2.92
CA LEU A 174 4.31 15.28 2.61
C LEU A 174 5.53 14.91 3.46
N ASP A 175 6.35 15.86 3.81
CA ASP A 175 7.47 15.73 4.74
C ASP A 175 7.01 15.25 6.13
N ILE A 176 5.99 15.92 6.69
CA ILE A 176 5.36 15.54 7.97
C ILE A 176 4.71 14.16 7.87
N LEU A 177 4.06 13.86 6.73
CA LEU A 177 3.48 12.54 6.52
C LEU A 177 4.53 11.44 6.47
N ILE A 178 5.65 11.67 5.76
CA ILE A 178 6.76 10.71 5.70
C ILE A 178 7.35 10.51 7.10
N GLN A 179 7.56 11.59 7.86
CA GLN A 179 8.01 11.48 9.24
C GLN A 179 7.04 10.63 10.09
N ALA A 180 5.73 10.87 9.99
CA ALA A 180 4.73 10.10 10.72
C ALA A 180 4.74 8.60 10.32
N ILE A 181 4.98 8.29 9.04
CA ILE A 181 5.15 6.91 8.56
C ILE A 181 6.39 6.27 9.18
N GLU A 182 7.53 6.98 9.17
CA GLU A 182 8.78 6.49 9.75
C GLU A 182 8.66 6.21 11.26
N ASP A 183 7.98 7.09 11.98
CA ASP A 183 7.82 6.99 13.43
C ASP A 183 6.78 5.91 13.84
N THR A 184 5.80 5.63 12.98
CA THR A 184 4.65 4.77 13.33
C THR A 184 4.78 3.35 12.76
N ILE A 185 5.31 3.20 11.54
CA ILE A 185 5.35 1.92 10.84
C ILE A 185 6.79 1.40 10.80
N PRO A 186 7.17 0.46 11.69
CA PRO A 186 8.53 -0.06 11.73
C PRO A 186 8.85 -0.89 10.49
N SER A 187 10.12 -0.91 10.09
CA SER A 187 10.59 -1.90 9.12
C SER A 187 10.66 -3.28 9.78
N PRO A 188 10.10 -4.33 9.16
CA PRO A 188 10.20 -5.67 9.71
C PRO A 188 11.67 -6.10 9.76
N SER A 189 12.08 -6.69 10.88
CA SER A 189 13.39 -7.34 11.00
C SER A 189 13.27 -8.76 10.47
N LEU A 190 13.83 -9.03 9.29
CA LEU A 190 13.90 -10.38 8.74
C LEU A 190 15.22 -11.03 9.17
N ASP A 191 15.15 -12.23 9.75
CA ASP A 191 16.34 -13.02 10.02
C ASP A 191 16.84 -13.58 8.69
N SER A 192 18.04 -13.15 8.26
CA SER A 192 18.63 -13.55 6.99
C SER A 192 19.08 -15.01 6.95
N ASP A 193 19.24 -15.65 8.10
CA ASP A 193 19.72 -17.02 8.23
C ASP A 193 18.59 -18.05 8.06
N ASP A 194 17.34 -17.60 8.12
CA ASP A 194 16.18 -18.45 7.90
C ASP A 194 15.97 -18.76 6.41
N LYS A 195 15.30 -19.89 6.16
CA LYS A 195 14.86 -20.25 4.79
C LYS A 195 13.87 -19.22 4.31
N GLY A 196 14.08 -18.70 3.09
CA GLY A 196 13.18 -17.72 2.49
C GLY A 196 11.75 -18.21 2.41
N LEU A 197 10.82 -17.43 2.99
CA LEU A 197 9.38 -17.60 2.86
C LEU A 197 8.77 -16.33 2.26
N MET A 198 8.04 -16.49 1.16
CA MET A 198 7.38 -15.39 0.46
C MET A 198 5.89 -15.69 0.31
N TYR A 199 5.05 -14.77 0.73
CA TYR A 199 3.63 -14.80 0.39
C TYR A 199 3.42 -14.20 -1.00
N VAL A 200 2.89 -15.02 -1.91
CA VAL A 200 2.62 -14.60 -3.29
C VAL A 200 1.26 -13.90 -3.35
N ALA A 201 1.27 -12.61 -3.60
CA ALA A 201 0.07 -11.81 -3.80
C ALA A 201 -0.37 -11.77 -5.26
N ARG A 202 0.57 -11.92 -6.19
CA ARG A 202 0.31 -11.74 -7.62
C ARG A 202 1.22 -12.59 -8.48
N SER A 203 0.72 -12.97 -9.66
CA SER A 203 1.52 -13.59 -10.71
C SER A 203 1.31 -12.87 -12.03
N PHE A 204 2.38 -12.76 -12.82
CA PHE A 204 2.36 -12.12 -14.13
C PHE A 204 2.81 -13.09 -15.20
N ASP A 205 2.01 -13.22 -16.25
CA ASP A 205 2.43 -13.94 -17.45
C ASP A 205 3.29 -13.00 -18.32
N VAL A 206 4.54 -13.38 -18.52
CA VAL A 206 5.49 -12.65 -19.36
C VAL A 206 5.49 -13.10 -20.82
N ASN A 207 4.65 -14.07 -21.16
CA ASN A 207 4.56 -14.61 -22.49
C ASN A 207 3.65 -13.76 -23.38
N ARG A 208 4.06 -13.58 -24.65
CA ARG A 208 3.20 -12.90 -25.62
C ARG A 208 2.00 -13.77 -25.97
N PRO A 209 0.80 -13.20 -26.11
CA PRO A 209 -0.37 -13.94 -26.58
C PRO A 209 -0.06 -14.70 -27.87
N GLY A 210 -0.44 -15.99 -27.95
CA GLY A 210 -0.18 -16.86 -29.10
C GLY A 210 1.22 -17.49 -29.13
N SER A 211 2.01 -17.36 -28.07
CA SER A 211 3.30 -18.07 -27.95
C SER A 211 3.10 -19.59 -28.00
N ARG A 212 3.96 -20.29 -28.74
CA ARG A 212 3.91 -21.76 -28.80
C ARG A 212 4.33 -22.37 -27.45
N PRO A 213 3.73 -23.51 -27.03
CA PRO A 213 4.02 -24.14 -25.72
C PRO A 213 5.51 -24.36 -25.44
N ASN A 214 6.28 -24.72 -26.46
CA ASN A 214 7.74 -24.98 -26.37
C ASN A 214 8.59 -23.68 -26.27
N LYS A 215 7.97 -22.50 -26.38
CA LYS A 215 8.61 -21.19 -26.25
C LYS A 215 8.14 -20.42 -25.02
N LEU A 216 7.27 -21.00 -24.22
CA LEU A 216 6.81 -20.39 -22.99
C LEU A 216 7.99 -20.26 -22.02
N LYS A 217 8.10 -19.09 -21.42
CA LYS A 217 8.99 -18.81 -20.29
C LYS A 217 8.19 -18.93 -19.00
N GLY A 218 8.86 -19.13 -17.89
CA GLY A 218 8.22 -19.05 -16.58
C GLY A 218 7.55 -17.70 -16.35
N GLY A 219 6.62 -17.65 -15.39
CA GLY A 219 5.99 -16.41 -14.99
C GLY A 219 6.83 -15.62 -13.99
N ILE A 220 6.39 -14.41 -13.69
CA ILE A 220 6.89 -13.60 -12.57
C ILE A 220 5.86 -13.69 -11.44
N ILE A 221 6.34 -13.92 -10.23
CA ILE A 221 5.51 -13.85 -9.02
C ILE A 221 5.95 -12.64 -8.19
N GLY A 222 4.99 -11.92 -7.64
CA GLY A 222 5.20 -10.78 -6.77
C GLY A 222 4.49 -10.98 -5.43
N GLY A 223 5.10 -10.49 -4.37
CA GLY A 223 4.56 -10.61 -3.03
C GLY A 223 5.54 -10.07 -2.00
N SER A 224 5.35 -10.45 -0.73
CA SER A 224 6.20 -10.03 0.39
C SER A 224 7.02 -11.20 0.92
N ILE A 225 8.31 -10.98 1.12
CA ILE A 225 9.18 -11.90 1.86
C ILE A 225 8.90 -11.67 3.35
N VAL A 226 8.48 -12.71 4.04
CA VAL A 226 8.12 -12.66 5.47
C VAL A 226 9.17 -13.30 6.37
N GLU A 227 10.02 -14.18 5.81
CA GLU A 227 11.14 -14.81 6.50
C GLU A 227 12.31 -15.00 5.54
N GLY A 228 13.53 -14.93 6.05
CA GLY A 228 14.76 -15.22 5.33
C GLY A 228 15.01 -14.38 4.09
N SER A 229 15.70 -14.95 3.11
CA SER A 229 16.07 -14.29 1.87
C SER A 229 16.04 -15.24 0.67
N PHE A 230 16.02 -14.67 -0.55
CA PHE A 230 16.13 -15.40 -1.81
C PHE A 230 17.26 -14.83 -2.67
N SER A 231 18.01 -15.72 -3.30
CA SER A 231 19.06 -15.36 -4.24
C SER A 231 18.79 -15.88 -5.64
N VAL A 232 19.35 -15.22 -6.63
CA VAL A 232 19.24 -15.67 -8.02
C VAL A 232 19.87 -17.05 -8.17
N GLY A 233 19.09 -18.02 -8.66
CA GLY A 233 19.52 -19.41 -8.81
C GLY A 233 19.03 -20.36 -7.71
N ASP A 234 18.34 -19.83 -6.68
CA ASP A 234 17.77 -20.67 -5.63
C ASP A 234 16.67 -21.58 -6.19
N SER A 235 16.62 -22.80 -5.64
CA SER A 235 15.51 -23.71 -5.88
C SER A 235 14.38 -23.40 -4.93
N ILE A 236 13.23 -23.01 -5.46
CA ILE A 236 12.05 -22.63 -4.68
C ILE A 236 10.96 -23.70 -4.75
N LEU A 237 10.14 -23.76 -3.70
CA LEU A 237 8.93 -24.58 -3.63
C LEU A 237 7.70 -23.66 -3.67
N ILE A 238 6.83 -23.84 -4.66
CA ILE A 238 5.59 -23.07 -4.77
C ILE A 238 4.43 -23.89 -4.24
N ALA A 239 3.82 -23.44 -3.16
CA ALA A 239 2.64 -24.04 -2.56
C ALA A 239 1.38 -23.17 -2.83
N PRO A 240 0.19 -23.76 -2.92
CA PRO A 240 -0.14 -25.19 -2.84
C PRO A 240 0.28 -26.00 -4.07
N GLY A 241 0.76 -25.37 -5.16
CA GLY A 241 1.23 -26.01 -6.36
C GLY A 241 0.12 -26.43 -7.33
N ARG A 242 0.28 -27.59 -7.97
CA ARG A 242 -0.67 -28.09 -8.98
C ARG A 242 -1.79 -28.90 -8.34
N ARG A 243 -3.03 -28.59 -8.72
CA ARG A 243 -4.20 -29.38 -8.36
C ARG A 243 -4.25 -30.66 -9.19
N ILE A 244 -4.25 -31.81 -8.54
CA ILE A 244 -4.42 -33.12 -9.15
C ILE A 244 -5.76 -33.67 -8.70
N SER A 245 -6.63 -34.05 -9.65
CA SER A 245 -7.93 -34.70 -9.37
C SER A 245 -7.89 -36.16 -9.85
N GLU A 246 -8.03 -37.08 -8.91
CA GLU A 246 -8.11 -38.51 -9.17
C GLU A 246 -9.49 -38.99 -8.69
N GLY A 247 -10.44 -39.12 -9.61
CA GLY A 247 -11.84 -39.44 -9.29
C GLY A 247 -12.46 -38.34 -8.42
N ASN A 248 -13.03 -38.69 -7.26
CA ASN A 248 -13.64 -37.74 -6.32
C ASN A 248 -12.65 -37.13 -5.31
N LYS A 249 -11.36 -37.45 -5.41
CA LYS A 249 -10.33 -36.92 -4.51
C LYS A 249 -9.52 -35.85 -5.22
N THR A 250 -9.32 -34.74 -4.54
CA THR A 250 -8.42 -33.63 -4.99
C THR A 250 -7.25 -33.56 -4.04
N ARG A 251 -6.03 -33.54 -4.58
CA ARG A 251 -4.80 -33.24 -3.83
C ARG A 251 -4.03 -32.12 -4.51
N TRP A 252 -3.21 -31.46 -3.73
CA TRP A 252 -2.29 -30.44 -4.20
C TRP A 252 -0.88 -30.98 -4.16
N GLU A 253 -0.11 -30.71 -5.20
CA GLU A 253 1.29 -31.12 -5.31
C GLU A 253 2.14 -29.87 -5.53
N PRO A 254 3.04 -29.52 -4.56
CA PRO A 254 3.92 -28.37 -4.68
C PRO A 254 4.77 -28.45 -5.95
N LEU A 255 5.05 -27.31 -6.55
CA LEU A 255 5.92 -27.17 -7.73
C LEU A 255 7.34 -26.79 -7.29
N LYS A 256 8.34 -27.43 -7.89
CA LYS A 256 9.76 -27.07 -7.76
C LYS A 256 10.22 -26.32 -8.99
#